data_107845af02b154f4c35be5f665429d5b
#
_entry.id   107845af02b154f4c35be5f665429d5b
#
_cell.length_a   1.000
_cell.length_b   1.000
_cell.length_c   1.000
_cell.angle_alpha   90.00
_cell.angle_beta   90.00
_cell.angle_gamma   90.00
#
_symmetry.space_group_name_H-M   'P 1'
#
loop_
_entity.id
_entity.type
_entity.pdbx_description
1 polymer ?
#
loop_
_entity_poly.entity_id
_entity_poly.type
_entity_poly.pdbx_seq_one_letter_code
_entity_poly.pdbx_strand_id
1 'polypeptide(L)'
;MNIKKTIVASLLACMLPAVVMAKDVSIGVSMALFDDNFLTILRTSMQKEMKKDGVKSQIEDAKGDVSQQLQQVQNFIGQGVDAIIVNPVDTNAVKPIMDQATKAGIPLVFVNRRPQAELTDKMAYVGSDSILAGRLQMEALAESDER
;
A
#
# COMPACT_ATOMS: atom_id res chain seq x y z
N MET A 1 57.12 26.18 47.35
CA MET A 1 57.45 26.45 45.93
C MET A 1 56.50 25.60 45.06
N ASN A 2 55.59 26.26 44.42
CA ASN A 2 54.36 25.68 43.86
C ASN A 2 54.63 25.10 42.47
N ILE A 3 54.23 23.87 42.28
CA ILE A 3 54.10 23.30 40.93
C ILE A 3 52.64 23.00 40.68
N LYS A 4 52.00 23.91 39.97
CA LYS A 4 50.61 23.70 39.44
C LYS A 4 50.69 22.71 38.30
N LYS A 5 50.25 21.49 38.52
CA LYS A 5 50.02 20.53 37.43
C LYS A 5 48.65 20.77 36.82
N THR A 6 48.62 21.42 35.67
CA THR A 6 47.44 21.60 34.85
C THR A 6 47.16 20.29 34.17
N ILE A 7 46.07 19.60 34.60
CA ILE A 7 45.56 18.43 33.91
C ILE A 7 44.66 18.95 32.79
N VAL A 8 45.12 18.87 31.56
CA VAL A 8 44.28 19.07 30.37
C VAL A 8 43.53 17.76 30.14
N ALA A 9 42.32 17.72 30.57
CA ALA A 9 41.40 16.63 30.25
C ALA A 9 40.90 16.83 28.80
N SER A 10 41.52 16.09 27.86
CA SER A 10 41.06 16.00 26.48
C SER A 10 39.71 15.27 26.47
N LEU A 11 38.59 16.00 26.33
CA LEU A 11 37.30 15.45 25.98
C LEU A 11 37.35 14.98 24.52
N LEU A 12 37.74 13.74 24.32
CA LEU A 12 37.57 13.06 23.03
C LEU A 12 36.09 12.70 22.91
N ALA A 13 35.30 13.62 22.35
CA ALA A 13 33.90 13.35 22.00
C ALA A 13 33.90 12.28 20.89
N CYS A 14 33.63 11.03 21.25
CA CYS A 14 33.32 9.96 20.31
C CYS A 14 32.05 10.34 19.54
N MET A 15 32.23 10.97 18.39
CA MET A 15 31.14 11.03 17.38
C MET A 15 30.93 9.62 16.85
N LEU A 16 30.07 8.86 17.51
CA LEU A 16 29.53 7.64 16.94
C LEU A 16 28.69 8.07 15.72
N PRO A 17 29.00 7.59 14.51
CA PRO A 17 28.09 7.81 13.39
C PRO A 17 26.76 7.20 13.77
N ALA A 18 25.71 8.01 13.85
CA ALA A 18 24.35 7.51 13.92
C ALA A 18 24.12 6.72 12.64
N VAL A 19 24.18 5.40 12.74
CA VAL A 19 23.76 4.52 11.67
C VAL A 19 22.25 4.74 11.55
N VAL A 20 21.86 5.58 10.61
CA VAL A 20 20.46 5.70 10.21
C VAL A 20 20.11 4.37 9.57
N MET A 21 19.60 3.44 10.38
CA MET A 21 18.96 2.23 9.87
C MET A 21 17.78 2.71 9.06
N ALA A 22 17.85 2.56 7.74
CA ALA A 22 16.67 2.75 6.90
C ALA A 22 15.59 1.84 7.46
N LYS A 23 14.47 2.42 7.92
CA LYS A 23 13.33 1.64 8.40
C LYS A 23 12.82 0.81 7.23
N ASP A 24 12.74 -0.50 7.39
CA ASP A 24 12.13 -1.37 6.39
C ASP A 24 10.68 -0.92 6.15
N VAL A 25 10.36 -0.59 4.92
CA VAL A 25 8.99 -0.24 4.52
C VAL A 25 8.10 -1.47 4.64
N SER A 26 6.94 -1.31 5.26
CA SER A 26 5.93 -2.37 5.44
C SER A 26 4.60 -1.97 4.81
N ILE A 27 3.99 -2.88 4.05
CA ILE A 27 2.72 -2.65 3.34
C ILE A 27 1.73 -3.75 3.66
N GLY A 28 0.52 -3.35 4.08
CA GLY A 28 -0.63 -4.24 4.19
C GLY A 28 -1.41 -4.26 2.88
N VAL A 29 -1.79 -5.45 2.40
CA VAL A 29 -2.57 -5.61 1.17
C VAL A 29 -3.82 -6.44 1.47
N SER A 30 -4.99 -5.88 1.21
CA SER A 30 -6.26 -6.59 1.30
C SER A 30 -6.84 -6.80 -0.10
N MET A 31 -6.95 -8.07 -0.52
CA MET A 31 -7.50 -8.48 -1.81
C MET A 31 -8.94 -8.93 -1.64
N ALA A 32 -9.81 -8.60 -2.60
CA ALA A 32 -11.21 -9.02 -2.57
C ALA A 32 -11.37 -10.54 -2.56
N LEU A 33 -10.59 -11.23 -3.39
CA LEU A 33 -10.59 -12.68 -3.54
C LEU A 33 -9.20 -13.17 -3.95
N PHE A 34 -8.82 -14.37 -3.50
CA PHE A 34 -7.60 -15.05 -3.95
C PHE A 34 -7.84 -15.99 -5.13
N ASP A 35 -9.05 -16.50 -5.29
CA ASP A 35 -9.38 -17.53 -6.29
C ASP A 35 -9.73 -16.98 -7.68
N ASP A 36 -9.76 -15.65 -7.84
CA ASP A 36 -9.91 -15.00 -9.15
C ASP A 36 -8.58 -15.03 -9.92
N ASN A 37 -8.62 -15.47 -11.19
CA ASN A 37 -7.43 -15.62 -12.02
C ASN A 37 -6.67 -14.29 -12.22
N PHE A 38 -7.39 -13.20 -12.50
CA PHE A 38 -6.79 -11.89 -12.70
C PHE A 38 -6.19 -11.37 -11.40
N LEU A 39 -6.92 -11.49 -10.27
CA LEU A 39 -6.44 -11.06 -8.95
C LEU A 39 -5.25 -11.89 -8.48
N THR A 40 -5.16 -13.16 -8.87
CA THR A 40 -3.99 -14.00 -8.62
C THR A 40 -2.75 -13.47 -9.34
N ILE A 41 -2.88 -13.10 -10.62
CA ILE A 41 -1.79 -12.49 -11.40
C ILE A 41 -1.37 -11.16 -10.78
N LEU A 42 -2.34 -10.29 -10.46
CA LEU A 42 -2.09 -9.00 -9.84
C LEU A 42 -1.34 -9.15 -8.50
N ARG A 43 -1.85 -10.00 -7.60
CA ARG A 43 -1.25 -10.31 -6.31
C ARG A 43 0.18 -10.81 -6.43
N THR A 44 0.40 -11.81 -7.30
CA THR A 44 1.73 -12.40 -7.51
C THR A 44 2.72 -11.38 -8.05
N SER A 45 2.27 -10.52 -8.97
CA SER A 45 3.10 -9.44 -9.52
C SER A 45 3.47 -8.41 -8.46
N MET A 46 2.51 -7.98 -7.64
CA MET A 46 2.77 -7.08 -6.51
C MET A 46 3.77 -7.69 -5.52
N GLN A 47 3.58 -8.96 -5.13
CA GLN A 47 4.51 -9.65 -4.23
C GLN A 47 5.93 -9.70 -4.78
N LYS A 48 6.07 -9.98 -6.07
CA LYS A 48 7.37 -10.04 -6.74
C LYS A 48 8.09 -8.71 -6.71
N GLU A 49 7.41 -7.61 -7.04
CA GLU A 49 8.02 -6.27 -7.02
C GLU A 49 8.33 -5.81 -5.60
N MET A 50 7.41 -5.99 -4.63
CA MET A 50 7.68 -5.66 -3.23
C MET A 50 8.90 -6.41 -2.69
N LYS A 51 9.04 -7.71 -3.00
CA LYS A 51 10.20 -8.50 -2.62
C LYS A 51 11.49 -7.99 -3.26
N LYS A 52 11.45 -7.64 -4.53
CA LYS A 52 12.59 -7.07 -5.27
C LYS A 52 13.08 -5.78 -4.64
N ASP A 53 12.15 -4.93 -4.20
CA ASP A 53 12.43 -3.62 -3.61
C ASP A 53 12.70 -3.69 -2.09
N GLY A 54 12.75 -4.89 -1.51
CA GLY A 54 13.01 -5.08 -0.08
C GLY A 54 11.85 -4.65 0.83
N VAL A 55 10.64 -4.49 0.28
CA VAL A 55 9.44 -4.09 1.02
C VAL A 55 8.84 -5.30 1.73
N LYS A 56 8.57 -5.18 3.02
CA LYS A 56 7.81 -6.17 3.78
C LYS A 56 6.33 -6.05 3.43
N SER A 57 5.70 -7.15 3.06
CA SER A 57 4.28 -7.15 2.72
C SER A 57 3.51 -8.26 3.45
N GLN A 58 2.32 -7.92 3.92
CA GLN A 58 1.31 -8.85 4.41
C GLN A 58 0.12 -8.76 3.49
N ILE A 59 -0.24 -9.87 2.83
CA ILE A 59 -1.34 -9.91 1.86
C ILE A 59 -2.42 -10.85 2.35
N GLU A 60 -3.64 -10.34 2.48
CA GLU A 60 -4.78 -11.06 3.04
C GLU A 60 -5.94 -11.16 2.04
N ASP A 61 -6.67 -12.28 2.12
CA ASP A 61 -7.89 -12.55 1.36
C ASP A 61 -9.12 -12.11 2.14
N ALA A 62 -9.89 -11.17 1.60
CA ALA A 62 -11.16 -10.76 2.19
C ALA A 62 -12.30 -11.74 1.90
N LYS A 63 -12.10 -12.73 1.02
CA LYS A 63 -13.07 -13.77 0.67
C LYS A 63 -14.44 -13.25 0.23
N GLY A 64 -14.46 -12.07 -0.41
CA GLY A 64 -15.68 -11.40 -0.83
C GLY A 64 -16.49 -10.78 0.31
N ASP A 65 -15.93 -10.69 1.51
CA ASP A 65 -16.61 -10.14 2.69
C ASP A 65 -16.08 -8.72 3.00
N VAL A 66 -16.97 -7.73 2.91
CA VAL A 66 -16.69 -6.31 3.19
C VAL A 66 -16.27 -6.10 4.65
N SER A 67 -16.89 -6.82 5.59
CA SER A 67 -16.58 -6.68 7.02
C SER A 67 -15.20 -7.25 7.32
N GLN A 68 -14.86 -8.39 6.73
CA GLN A 68 -13.53 -8.98 6.82
C GLN A 68 -12.48 -8.04 6.23
N GLN A 69 -12.76 -7.43 5.07
CA GLN A 69 -11.85 -6.47 4.46
C GLN A 69 -11.58 -5.26 5.37
N LEU A 70 -12.63 -4.69 5.98
CA LEU A 70 -12.48 -3.60 6.95
C LEU A 70 -11.63 -4.02 8.15
N GLN A 71 -11.86 -5.23 8.68
CA GLN A 71 -11.08 -5.73 9.81
C GLN A 71 -9.60 -5.93 9.47
N GLN A 72 -9.29 -6.42 8.28
CA GLN A 72 -7.92 -6.54 7.79
C GLN A 72 -7.22 -5.17 7.75
N VAL A 73 -7.90 -4.14 7.23
CA VAL A 73 -7.36 -2.77 7.21
C VAL A 73 -7.12 -2.25 8.63
N GLN A 74 -8.05 -2.50 9.56
CA GLN A 74 -7.87 -2.13 10.97
C GLN A 74 -6.67 -2.84 11.60
N ASN A 75 -6.44 -4.11 11.28
CA ASN A 75 -5.29 -4.87 11.73
C ASN A 75 -3.98 -4.29 11.18
N PHE A 76 -3.91 -3.95 9.91
CA PHE A 76 -2.75 -3.29 9.31
C PHE A 76 -2.44 -1.94 9.97
N ILE A 77 -3.47 -1.14 10.25
CA ILE A 77 -3.33 0.11 11.00
C ILE A 77 -2.78 -0.15 12.40
N GLY A 78 -3.31 -1.15 13.09
CA GLY A 78 -2.84 -1.56 14.42
C GLY A 78 -1.41 -2.06 14.44
N GLN A 79 -0.93 -2.66 13.37
CA GLN A 79 0.45 -3.10 13.18
C GLN A 79 1.40 -1.95 12.82
N GLY A 80 0.88 -0.78 12.45
CA GLY A 80 1.67 0.39 12.10
C GLY A 80 2.37 0.25 10.74
N VAL A 81 1.70 -0.34 9.75
CA VAL A 81 2.23 -0.41 8.38
C VAL A 81 2.41 0.99 7.78
N ASP A 82 3.35 1.14 6.86
CA ASP A 82 3.66 2.43 6.25
C ASP A 82 2.70 2.81 5.11
N ALA A 83 2.02 1.83 4.51
CA ALA A 83 0.97 2.04 3.51
C ALA A 83 0.01 0.84 3.46
N ILE A 84 -1.18 1.07 2.90
CA ILE A 84 -2.19 0.03 2.70
C ILE A 84 -2.61 0.01 1.24
N ILE A 85 -2.70 -1.19 0.66
CA ILE A 85 -3.25 -1.42 -0.69
C ILE A 85 -4.54 -2.22 -0.53
N VAL A 86 -5.60 -1.79 -1.23
CA VAL A 86 -6.91 -2.46 -1.20
C VAL A 86 -7.40 -2.73 -2.62
N ASN A 87 -7.70 -3.99 -2.91
CA ASN A 87 -8.59 -4.34 -4.01
C ASN A 87 -10.00 -4.48 -3.43
N PRO A 88 -10.92 -3.51 -3.65
CA PRO A 88 -12.21 -3.49 -2.96
C PRO A 88 -13.07 -4.72 -3.24
N VAL A 89 -13.70 -5.27 -2.20
CA VAL A 89 -14.79 -6.25 -2.34
C VAL A 89 -15.98 -5.56 -2.99
N ASP A 90 -16.38 -4.40 -2.45
CA ASP A 90 -17.43 -3.54 -2.98
C ASP A 90 -16.94 -2.10 -3.05
N THR A 91 -17.02 -1.51 -4.25
CA THR A 91 -16.56 -0.14 -4.51
C THR A 91 -17.43 0.94 -3.85
N ASN A 92 -18.64 0.62 -3.45
CA ASN A 92 -19.55 1.51 -2.72
C ASN A 92 -19.34 1.44 -1.20
N ALA A 93 -18.79 0.35 -0.69
CA ALA A 93 -18.62 0.09 0.74
C ALA A 93 -17.22 0.46 1.28
N VAL A 94 -16.43 1.24 0.54
CA VAL A 94 -15.04 1.57 0.90
C VAL A 94 -14.90 2.70 1.91
N LYS A 95 -15.95 3.50 2.12
CA LYS A 95 -15.86 4.70 2.97
C LYS A 95 -15.32 4.41 4.38
N PRO A 96 -15.76 3.37 5.10
CA PRO A 96 -15.18 3.04 6.42
C PRO A 96 -13.67 2.76 6.36
N ILE A 97 -13.19 2.10 5.30
CA ILE A 97 -11.76 1.84 5.07
C ILE A 97 -11.01 3.16 4.88
N MET A 98 -11.53 4.06 4.05
CA MET A 98 -10.96 5.38 3.80
C MET A 98 -10.88 6.23 5.07
N ASP A 99 -11.97 6.26 5.85
CA ASP A 99 -12.05 7.01 7.11
C ASP A 99 -11.01 6.48 8.14
N GLN A 100 -10.83 5.17 8.25
CA GLN A 100 -9.85 4.55 9.14
C GLN A 100 -8.40 4.87 8.73
N ALA A 101 -8.08 4.73 7.44
CA ALA A 101 -6.76 5.07 6.92
C ALA A 101 -6.44 6.56 7.09
N THR A 102 -7.40 7.44 6.80
CA THR A 102 -7.29 8.89 7.00
C THR A 102 -7.03 9.24 8.46
N LYS A 103 -7.81 8.68 9.38
CA LYS A 103 -7.66 8.91 10.84
C LYS A 103 -6.29 8.45 11.33
N ALA A 104 -5.78 7.35 10.79
CA ALA A 104 -4.46 6.83 11.13
C ALA A 104 -3.31 7.57 10.42
N GLY A 105 -3.60 8.40 9.42
CA GLY A 105 -2.62 9.12 8.62
C GLY A 105 -1.84 8.22 7.65
N ILE A 106 -2.31 6.99 7.41
CA ILE A 106 -1.66 5.99 6.56
C ILE A 106 -2.10 6.17 5.11
N PRO A 107 -1.17 6.23 4.14
CA PRO A 107 -1.50 6.26 2.72
C PRO A 107 -2.28 5.01 2.28
N LEU A 108 -3.29 5.21 1.43
CA LEU A 108 -4.17 4.16 0.94
C LEU A 108 -4.18 4.14 -0.59
N VAL A 109 -3.90 2.99 -1.18
CA VAL A 109 -3.94 2.81 -2.63
C VAL A 109 -5.02 1.78 -2.98
N PHE A 110 -5.97 2.16 -3.81
CA PHE A 110 -6.93 1.22 -4.38
C PHE A 110 -6.38 0.66 -5.70
N VAL A 111 -6.54 -0.64 -5.90
CA VAL A 111 -6.07 -1.33 -7.13
C VAL A 111 -7.22 -2.04 -7.83
N ASN A 112 -7.17 -2.06 -9.17
CA ASN A 112 -8.11 -2.74 -10.08
C ASN A 112 -9.54 -2.18 -10.05
N ARG A 113 -10.18 -2.08 -8.88
CA ARG A 113 -11.55 -1.59 -8.73
C ARG A 113 -11.54 -0.18 -8.17
N ARG A 114 -12.02 0.80 -8.96
CA ARG A 114 -12.06 2.20 -8.55
C ARG A 114 -13.17 2.43 -7.52
N PRO A 115 -12.89 3.04 -6.36
CA PRO A 115 -13.91 3.45 -5.41
C PRO A 115 -14.91 4.43 -6.04
N GLN A 116 -16.16 4.37 -5.60
CA GLN A 116 -17.18 5.38 -5.97
C GLN A 116 -17.04 6.68 -5.16
N ALA A 117 -16.31 6.64 -4.05
CA ALA A 117 -16.02 7.81 -3.22
C ALA A 117 -14.84 8.63 -3.80
N GLU A 118 -14.84 9.93 -3.54
CA GLU A 118 -13.70 10.80 -3.88
C GLU A 118 -12.47 10.44 -3.06
N LEU A 119 -11.32 10.40 -3.73
CA LEU A 119 -10.02 10.14 -3.11
C LEU A 119 -9.49 11.42 -2.47
N THR A 120 -8.89 11.29 -1.29
CA THR A 120 -8.22 12.40 -0.59
C THR A 120 -6.73 12.44 -0.91
N ASP A 121 -6.02 13.47 -0.41
CA ASP A 121 -4.60 13.73 -0.74
C ASP A 121 -3.63 12.57 -0.49
N LYS A 122 -3.96 11.66 0.45
CA LYS A 122 -3.15 10.47 0.76
C LYS A 122 -3.70 9.19 0.12
N MET A 123 -4.60 9.33 -0.85
CA MET A 123 -5.22 8.20 -1.51
C MET A 123 -4.96 8.24 -3.01
N ALA A 124 -4.79 7.06 -3.59
CA ALA A 124 -4.60 6.90 -5.03
C ALA A 124 -5.39 5.69 -5.56
N TYR A 125 -5.62 5.68 -6.85
CA TYR A 125 -6.16 4.54 -7.57
C TYR A 125 -5.21 4.13 -8.70
N VAL A 126 -4.98 2.84 -8.80
CA VAL A 126 -4.20 2.21 -9.88
C VAL A 126 -5.05 1.14 -10.55
N GLY A 127 -5.35 1.34 -11.81
CA GLY A 127 -6.16 0.41 -12.60
C GLY A 127 -6.37 0.92 -14.01
N SER A 128 -7.03 0.10 -14.85
CA SER A 128 -7.41 0.46 -16.21
C SER A 128 -8.75 1.23 -16.22
N ASP A 129 -8.94 2.03 -17.26
CA ASP A 129 -10.25 2.61 -17.58
C ASP A 129 -11.11 1.53 -18.26
N SER A 130 -12.00 0.91 -17.48
CA SER A 130 -12.86 -0.17 -17.95
C SER A 130 -13.89 0.30 -18.98
N ILE A 131 -14.31 1.57 -18.94
CA ILE A 131 -15.26 2.15 -19.90
C ILE A 131 -14.55 2.31 -21.25
N LEU A 132 -13.36 2.90 -21.24
CA LEU A 132 -12.55 3.03 -22.44
C LEU A 132 -12.21 1.65 -23.04
N ALA A 133 -11.83 0.68 -22.23
CA ALA A 133 -11.54 -0.68 -22.67
C ALA A 133 -12.76 -1.33 -23.34
N GLY A 134 -13.95 -1.20 -22.75
CA GLY A 134 -15.20 -1.70 -23.34
C GLY A 134 -15.55 -1.02 -24.67
N ARG A 135 -15.36 0.30 -24.76
CA ARG A 135 -15.57 1.04 -26.01
C ARG A 135 -14.65 0.56 -27.11
N LEU A 136 -13.35 0.45 -26.85
CA LEU A 136 -12.36 -0.03 -27.82
C LEU A 136 -12.65 -1.45 -28.30
N GLN A 137 -13.13 -2.32 -27.42
CA GLN A 137 -13.56 -3.67 -27.80
C GLN A 137 -14.76 -3.64 -28.74
N MET A 138 -15.76 -2.81 -28.48
CA MET A 138 -16.92 -2.67 -29.36
C MET A 138 -16.57 -2.06 -30.70
N GLU A 139 -15.71 -1.05 -30.74
CA GLU A 139 -15.21 -0.45 -31.99
C GLU A 139 -14.47 -1.49 -32.84
N ALA A 140 -13.57 -2.28 -32.23
CA ALA A 140 -12.84 -3.32 -32.94
C ALA A 140 -13.77 -4.44 -33.48
N LEU A 141 -14.84 -4.80 -32.76
CA LEU A 141 -15.84 -5.76 -33.23
C LEU A 141 -16.64 -5.20 -34.40
N ALA A 142 -17.09 -3.95 -34.34
CA ALA A 142 -17.85 -3.31 -35.40
C ALA A 142 -17.02 -3.26 -36.72
N GLU A 143 -15.75 -2.86 -36.63
CA GLU A 143 -14.85 -2.86 -37.79
C GLU A 143 -14.57 -4.25 -38.36
N SER A 144 -14.63 -5.31 -37.55
CA SER A 144 -14.45 -6.69 -38.01
C SER A 144 -15.63 -7.25 -38.76
N ASP A 145 -16.84 -6.77 -38.46
CA ASP A 145 -18.11 -7.23 -39.05
C ASP A 145 -18.36 -6.55 -40.43
N GLU A 146 -17.67 -5.45 -40.75
CA GLU A 146 -17.72 -4.75 -42.04
C GLU A 146 -16.79 -5.32 -43.12
N ARG A 147 -16.02 -6.37 -42.80
CA ARG A 147 -15.08 -7.04 -43.73
C ARG A 147 -15.58 -8.43 -44.13
#